data_ee0bc2aaeff2015302d28e6400a7ba7f
#
_entry.id   ee0bc2aaeff2015302d28e6400a7ba7f
#
_cell.length_a   1.000
_cell.length_b   1.000
_cell.length_c   1.000
_cell.angle_alpha   90.00
_cell.angle_beta   90.00
_cell.angle_gamma   90.00
#
_symmetry.space_group_name_H-M   'P 1'
#
loop_
_entity.id
_entity.type
_entity.pdbx_description
1 polymer ?
#
loop_
_entity_poly.entity_id
_entity_poly.type
_entity_poly.pdbx_seq_one_letter_code
_entity_poly.pdbx_strand_id
1 'polypeptide(L)'
;MLEKLIEQTNQHTILDMEASIEHLTRGTIRHVDQLLVVTEPYYRSLETAGRTVPLAYELGIKQVHVVANKVRSPQDEEAIRRYCNERNFEIIGVLPYDNEVLEADQAGLPLLDRKPDSNYVKEVSKLMDRILGVHQNENQKQTA
;
A
#
# COMPACT_ATOMS: atom_id res chain seq x y z
N MET A 1 12.17 0.99 -20.34
CA MET A 1 11.09 -0.01 -20.50
C MET A 1 9.88 0.31 -19.62
N LEU A 2 10.04 0.63 -18.36
CA LEU A 2 8.97 1.12 -17.47
C LEU A 2 8.35 2.45 -17.95
N GLU A 3 9.16 3.39 -18.43
CA GLU A 3 8.69 4.69 -18.94
C GLU A 3 7.71 4.56 -20.12
N LYS A 4 7.93 3.61 -21.05
CA LYS A 4 7.03 3.38 -22.18
C LYS A 4 5.69 2.73 -21.83
N LEU A 5 5.62 1.97 -20.72
CA LEU A 5 4.38 1.34 -20.25
C LEU A 5 3.44 2.37 -19.59
N ILE A 6 4.01 3.37 -18.93
CA ILE A 6 3.25 4.39 -18.17
C ILE A 6 2.67 5.45 -19.10
N GLU A 7 3.35 5.80 -20.21
CA GLU A 7 2.89 6.85 -21.12
C GLU A 7 1.73 6.43 -22.06
N GLN A 8 1.37 5.14 -22.14
CA GLN A 8 0.42 4.65 -23.15
C GLN A 8 -0.96 4.26 -22.66
N THR A 9 -1.26 4.35 -21.36
CA THR A 9 -2.56 3.86 -20.86
C THR A 9 -3.21 4.83 -19.88
N ASN A 10 -4.44 5.20 -20.15
CA ASN A 10 -5.39 5.76 -19.16
C ASN A 10 -5.79 4.71 -18.09
N GLN A 11 -4.89 3.80 -17.75
CA GLN A 11 -5.10 2.67 -16.83
C GLN A 11 -4.24 2.84 -15.60
N HIS A 12 -4.77 2.39 -14.46
CA HIS A 12 -4.00 2.30 -13.23
C HIS A 12 -2.93 1.21 -13.36
N THR A 13 -1.71 1.54 -13.02
CA THR A 13 -0.59 0.59 -13.02
C THR A 13 -0.14 0.36 -11.59
N ILE A 14 -0.09 -0.89 -11.17
CA ILE A 14 0.46 -1.29 -9.87
C ILE A 14 1.87 -1.83 -10.12
N LEU A 15 2.84 -1.24 -9.42
CA LEU A 15 4.21 -1.72 -9.40
C LEU A 15 4.46 -2.43 -8.08
N ASP A 16 4.56 -3.75 -8.11
CA ASP A 16 4.96 -4.55 -6.96
C ASP A 16 6.47 -4.48 -6.77
N MET A 17 6.90 -3.93 -5.65
CA MET A 17 8.31 -3.73 -5.34
C MET A 17 8.67 -4.46 -4.06
N GLU A 18 9.80 -5.15 -4.08
CA GLU A 18 10.39 -5.67 -2.86
C GLU A 18 10.70 -4.52 -1.88
N ALA A 19 10.39 -4.71 -0.60
CA ALA A 19 10.53 -3.70 0.46
C ALA A 19 12.01 -3.41 0.79
N SER A 20 12.77 -3.02 -0.22
CA SER A 20 14.16 -2.59 -0.10
C SER A 20 14.24 -1.11 -0.47
N ILE A 21 14.68 -0.32 0.50
CA ILE A 21 14.96 1.12 0.35
C ILE A 21 15.92 1.37 -0.83
N GLU A 22 16.76 0.41 -1.16
CA GLU A 22 17.74 0.47 -2.24
C GLU A 22 17.11 0.55 -3.64
N HIS A 23 15.87 0.08 -3.81
CA HIS A 23 15.14 0.15 -5.08
C HIS A 23 14.38 1.46 -5.28
N LEU A 24 14.21 2.27 -4.24
CA LEU A 24 13.66 3.61 -4.33
C LEU A 24 14.74 4.58 -4.84
N THR A 25 14.92 4.63 -6.13
CA THR A 25 15.82 5.62 -6.77
C THR A 25 15.01 6.72 -7.43
N ARG A 26 15.66 7.89 -7.65
CA ARG A 26 15.01 9.01 -8.37
C ARG A 26 14.52 8.63 -9.76
N GLY A 27 15.13 7.64 -10.40
CA GLY A 27 14.71 7.13 -11.71
C GLY A 27 13.42 6.32 -11.65
N THR A 28 13.23 5.51 -10.60
CA THR A 28 12.04 4.66 -10.41
C THR A 28 10.83 5.49 -9.99
N ILE A 29 11.05 6.59 -9.27
CA ILE A 29 10.01 7.37 -8.57
C ILE A 29 9.38 8.45 -9.45
N ARG A 30 10.04 8.89 -10.52
CA ARG A 30 9.55 9.99 -11.38
C ARG A 30 8.16 9.75 -11.98
N HIS A 31 7.70 8.51 -11.99
CA HIS A 31 6.44 8.08 -12.61
C HIS A 31 5.48 7.43 -11.59
N VAL A 32 5.76 7.58 -10.29
CA VAL A 32 4.90 7.04 -9.23
C VAL A 32 4.06 8.18 -8.64
N ASP A 33 2.76 8.08 -8.77
CA ASP A 33 1.82 9.06 -8.23
C ASP A 33 1.62 8.86 -6.73
N GLN A 34 1.59 7.59 -6.30
CA GLN A 34 1.29 7.19 -4.94
C GLN A 34 2.13 5.98 -4.52
N LEU A 35 2.64 6.00 -3.30
CA LEU A 35 3.34 4.87 -2.68
C LEU A 35 2.51 4.31 -1.53
N LEU A 36 2.28 3.00 -1.55
CA LEU A 36 1.71 2.25 -0.44
C LEU A 36 2.82 1.50 0.29
N VAL A 37 3.08 1.87 1.52
CA VAL A 37 4.05 1.20 2.39
C VAL A 37 3.30 0.18 3.23
N VAL A 38 3.44 -1.10 2.88
CA VAL A 38 2.79 -2.20 3.59
C VAL A 38 3.62 -2.60 4.80
N THR A 39 3.02 -2.59 5.99
CA THR A 39 3.67 -2.96 7.23
C THR A 39 2.87 -3.98 8.04
N GLU A 40 3.56 -4.80 8.80
CA GLU A 40 2.98 -5.77 9.73
C GLU A 40 3.20 -5.31 11.19
N PRO A 41 2.49 -5.87 12.19
CA PRO A 41 2.58 -5.44 13.59
C PRO A 41 3.86 -5.93 14.31
N TYR A 42 4.97 -5.97 13.59
CA TYR A 42 6.27 -6.39 14.12
C TYR A 42 7.28 -5.26 14.07
N TYR A 43 8.12 -5.18 15.08
CA TYR A 43 9.12 -4.12 15.22
C TYR A 43 9.93 -3.87 13.94
N ARG A 44 10.47 -4.92 13.33
CA ARG A 44 11.28 -4.80 12.11
C ARG A 44 10.49 -4.24 10.93
N SER A 45 9.23 -4.63 10.79
CA SER A 45 8.37 -4.13 9.72
C SER A 45 8.02 -2.66 9.93
N LEU A 46 7.69 -2.28 11.16
CA LEU A 46 7.44 -0.89 11.54
C LEU A 46 8.67 0.00 11.33
N GLU A 47 9.86 -0.47 11.72
CA GLU A 47 11.11 0.27 11.49
C GLU A 47 11.41 0.44 9.98
N THR A 48 11.13 -0.57 9.17
CA THR A 48 11.26 -0.45 7.71
C THR A 48 10.31 0.61 7.17
N ALA A 49 9.05 0.60 7.58
CA ALA A 49 8.09 1.64 7.21
C ALA A 49 8.55 3.03 7.69
N GLY A 50 9.08 3.11 8.91
CA GLY A 50 9.62 4.33 9.50
C GLY A 50 10.76 4.97 8.72
N ARG A 51 11.53 4.18 7.98
CA ARG A 51 12.60 4.66 7.08
C ARG A 51 12.09 4.92 5.67
N THR A 52 11.17 4.09 5.18
CA THR A 52 10.67 4.16 3.81
C THR A 52 9.81 5.41 3.58
N VAL A 53 8.90 5.73 4.50
CA VAL A 53 7.98 6.86 4.35
C VAL A 53 8.73 8.20 4.23
N PRO A 54 9.65 8.57 5.13
CA PRO A 54 10.41 9.82 4.98
C PRO A 54 11.25 9.86 3.71
N LEU A 55 11.92 8.76 3.37
CA LEU A 55 12.72 8.67 2.15
C LEU A 55 11.87 8.88 0.89
N ALA A 56 10.67 8.32 0.85
CA ALA A 56 9.75 8.50 -0.28
C ALA A 56 9.40 9.99 -0.48
N TYR A 57 9.14 10.72 0.60
CA TYR A 57 8.92 12.17 0.54
C TYR A 57 10.17 12.94 0.10
N GLU A 58 11.36 12.59 0.61
CA GLU A 58 12.64 13.20 0.18
C GLU A 58 12.90 12.99 -1.32
N LEU A 59 12.48 11.86 -1.86
CA LEU A 59 12.62 11.54 -3.27
C LEU A 59 11.55 12.21 -4.16
N GLY A 60 10.55 12.86 -3.56
CA GLY A 60 9.55 13.67 -4.25
C GLY A 60 8.19 13.00 -4.48
N ILE A 61 7.93 11.84 -3.88
CA ILE A 61 6.59 11.24 -3.90
C ILE A 61 5.67 12.08 -3.01
N LYS A 62 4.57 12.56 -3.55
CA LYS A 62 3.66 13.46 -2.85
C LYS A 62 2.64 12.74 -1.99
N GLN A 63 2.26 11.53 -2.39
CA GLN A 63 1.27 10.72 -1.70
C GLN A 63 1.92 9.42 -1.22
N VAL A 64 2.14 9.34 0.09
CA VAL A 64 2.72 8.15 0.74
C VAL A 64 1.80 7.74 1.87
N HIS A 65 1.29 6.53 1.78
CA HIS A 65 0.35 5.99 2.77
C HIS A 65 0.84 4.66 3.31
N VAL A 66 0.50 4.39 4.56
CA VAL A 66 0.77 3.10 5.20
C VAL A 66 -0.46 2.19 5.08
N VAL A 67 -0.22 0.94 4.78
CA VAL A 67 -1.22 -0.14 4.84
C VAL A 67 -0.80 -1.11 5.94
N ALA A 68 -1.64 -1.23 6.96
CA ALA A 68 -1.45 -2.24 8.01
C ALA A 68 -1.89 -3.60 7.49
N ASN A 69 -1.01 -4.60 7.52
CA ASN A 69 -1.30 -5.94 7.01
C ASN A 69 -1.13 -7.00 8.10
N LYS A 70 -1.80 -8.12 7.93
CA LYS A 70 -1.78 -9.27 8.85
C LYS A 70 -2.14 -8.94 10.29
N VAL A 71 -3.08 -8.03 10.47
CA VAL A 71 -3.59 -7.63 11.79
C VAL A 71 -4.46 -8.74 12.36
N ARG A 72 -4.06 -9.31 13.50
CA ARG A 72 -4.75 -10.44 14.16
C ARG A 72 -5.62 -10.01 15.32
N SER A 73 -5.30 -8.89 15.94
CA SER A 73 -5.94 -8.44 17.16
C SER A 73 -6.04 -6.91 17.22
N PRO A 74 -6.92 -6.37 18.08
CA PRO A 74 -6.94 -4.93 18.34
C PRO A 74 -5.60 -4.38 18.84
N GLN A 75 -4.81 -5.18 19.55
CA GLN A 75 -3.49 -4.80 20.06
C GLN A 75 -2.47 -4.64 18.91
N ASP A 76 -2.55 -5.50 17.88
CA ASP A 76 -1.73 -5.37 16.68
C ASP A 76 -2.04 -4.07 15.93
N GLU A 77 -3.32 -3.78 15.76
CA GLU A 77 -3.76 -2.54 15.12
C GLU A 77 -3.32 -1.31 15.90
N GLU A 78 -3.50 -1.33 17.22
CA GLU A 78 -3.08 -0.24 18.11
C GLU A 78 -1.58 0.02 18.03
N ALA A 79 -0.76 -1.03 17.99
CA ALA A 79 0.69 -0.92 17.87
C ALA A 79 1.10 -0.19 16.57
N ILE A 80 0.48 -0.57 15.44
CA ILE A 80 0.74 0.09 14.15
C ILE A 80 0.25 1.54 14.18
N ARG A 81 -0.96 1.78 14.67
CA ARG A 81 -1.54 3.13 14.74
C ARG A 81 -0.72 4.06 15.62
N ARG A 82 -0.26 3.60 16.78
CA ARG A 82 0.60 4.39 17.67
C ARG A 82 1.91 4.75 17.00
N TYR A 83 2.57 3.77 16.37
CA TYR A 83 3.82 4.00 15.63
C TYR A 83 3.67 5.03 14.52
N CYS A 84 2.58 4.93 13.75
CA CYS A 84 2.28 5.86 12.65
C CYS A 84 1.90 7.26 13.16
N ASN A 85 1.07 7.34 14.21
CA ASN A 85 0.63 8.62 14.77
C ASN A 85 1.80 9.43 15.35
N GLU A 86 2.74 8.77 16.04
CA GLU A 86 3.95 9.42 16.58
C GLU A 86 4.83 10.04 15.46
N ARG A 87 4.69 9.58 14.22
CA ARG A 87 5.47 10.01 13.04
C ARG A 87 4.65 10.79 12.01
N ASN A 88 3.38 11.02 12.28
CA ASN A 88 2.43 11.64 11.34
C ASN A 88 2.31 10.90 10.01
N PHE A 89 2.37 9.56 10.06
CA PHE A 89 2.12 8.72 8.89
C PHE A 89 0.63 8.44 8.76
N GLU A 90 0.10 8.55 7.54
CA GLU A 90 -1.29 8.25 7.25
C GLU A 90 -1.50 6.77 6.97
N ILE A 91 -2.40 6.13 7.72
CA ILE A 91 -2.86 4.76 7.47
C ILE A 91 -4.09 4.81 6.58
N ILE A 92 -3.97 4.31 5.36
CA ILE A 92 -5.08 4.29 4.39
C ILE A 92 -5.93 3.03 4.47
N GLY A 93 -5.40 1.94 5.01
CA GLY A 93 -6.12 0.67 5.14
C GLY A 93 -5.55 -0.24 6.21
N VAL A 94 -6.42 -1.10 6.73
CA VAL A 94 -6.08 -2.15 7.68
C VAL A 94 -6.59 -3.47 7.15
N LEU A 95 -5.67 -4.40 6.86
CA LEU A 95 -5.97 -5.71 6.31
C LEU A 95 -5.81 -6.77 7.42
N PRO A 96 -6.83 -7.57 7.67
CA PRO A 96 -6.79 -8.59 8.70
C PRO A 96 -5.87 -9.76 8.30
N TYR A 97 -5.36 -10.47 9.27
CA TYR A 97 -4.81 -11.79 9.03
C TYR A 97 -5.97 -12.73 8.63
N ASP A 98 -5.80 -13.47 7.54
CA ASP A 98 -6.81 -14.40 7.04
C ASP A 98 -6.13 -15.68 6.59
N ASN A 99 -6.53 -16.83 7.16
CA ASN A 99 -5.99 -18.14 6.78
C ASN A 99 -6.29 -18.50 5.32
N GLU A 100 -7.37 -17.99 4.76
CA GLU A 100 -7.73 -18.23 3.36
C GLU A 100 -6.67 -17.70 2.39
N VAL A 101 -5.95 -16.63 2.78
CA VAL A 101 -4.80 -16.11 2.00
C VAL A 101 -3.70 -17.17 1.91
N LEU A 102 -3.34 -17.78 3.06
CA LEU A 102 -2.31 -18.81 3.12
C LEU A 102 -2.72 -20.06 2.34
N GLU A 103 -3.96 -20.50 2.50
CA GLU A 103 -4.49 -21.67 1.80
C GLU A 103 -4.58 -21.46 0.28
N ALA A 104 -4.92 -20.24 -0.17
CA ALA A 104 -4.93 -19.88 -1.58
C ALA A 104 -3.52 -19.93 -2.16
N ASP A 105 -2.54 -19.37 -1.45
CA ASP A 105 -1.13 -19.39 -1.83
C ASP A 105 -0.58 -20.81 -1.93
N GLN A 106 -0.84 -21.66 -0.93
CA GLN A 106 -0.46 -23.07 -0.95
C GLN A 106 -1.08 -23.88 -2.10
N ALA A 107 -2.29 -23.48 -2.51
CA ALA A 107 -2.97 -24.08 -3.64
C ALA A 107 -2.54 -23.51 -5.01
N GLY A 108 -1.71 -22.46 -5.02
CA GLY A 108 -1.30 -21.76 -6.24
C GLY A 108 -2.46 -21.04 -6.93
N LEU A 109 -3.47 -20.60 -6.18
CA LEU A 109 -4.67 -19.93 -6.68
C LEU A 109 -4.77 -18.51 -6.13
N PRO A 110 -5.26 -17.55 -6.93
CA PRO A 110 -5.61 -16.23 -6.41
C PRO A 110 -6.71 -16.33 -5.33
N LEU A 111 -6.57 -15.58 -4.25
CA LEU A 111 -7.58 -15.56 -3.19
C LEU A 111 -8.95 -15.13 -3.73
N LEU A 112 -8.99 -14.18 -4.67
CA LEU A 112 -10.22 -13.69 -5.27
C LEU A 112 -11.00 -14.79 -5.99
N ASP A 113 -10.32 -15.77 -6.60
CA ASP A 113 -10.94 -16.90 -7.28
C ASP A 113 -11.38 -17.98 -6.28
N ARG A 114 -10.58 -18.19 -5.23
CA ARG A 114 -10.85 -19.21 -4.20
C ARG A 114 -11.94 -18.80 -3.23
N LYS A 115 -11.87 -17.55 -2.71
CA LYS A 115 -12.74 -17.04 -1.64
C LYS A 115 -13.08 -15.55 -1.85
N PRO A 116 -13.87 -15.22 -2.87
CA PRO A 116 -14.16 -13.82 -3.21
C PRO A 116 -14.90 -13.06 -2.12
N ASP A 117 -15.58 -13.75 -1.21
CA ASP A 117 -16.34 -13.19 -0.09
C ASP A 117 -15.55 -13.15 1.24
N SER A 118 -14.25 -13.47 1.22
CA SER A 118 -13.41 -13.40 2.42
C SER A 118 -13.34 -11.98 2.99
N ASN A 119 -13.11 -11.88 4.29
CA ASN A 119 -12.95 -10.58 4.94
C ASN A 119 -11.75 -9.81 4.38
N TYR A 120 -10.68 -10.50 4.05
CA TYR A 120 -9.50 -9.90 3.43
C TYR A 120 -9.83 -9.25 2.09
N VAL A 121 -10.54 -9.94 1.19
CA VAL A 121 -10.97 -9.38 -0.11
C VAL A 121 -11.84 -8.14 0.08
N LYS A 122 -12.76 -8.16 1.05
CA LYS A 122 -13.62 -6.99 1.35
C LYS A 122 -12.79 -5.77 1.80
N GLU A 123 -11.80 -5.98 2.66
CA GLU A 123 -10.94 -4.88 3.12
C GLU A 123 -10.01 -4.37 2.01
N VAL A 124 -9.50 -5.26 1.15
CA VAL A 124 -8.73 -4.85 -0.04
C VAL A 124 -9.61 -4.03 -1.00
N SER A 125 -10.87 -4.41 -1.20
CA SER A 125 -11.80 -3.64 -2.04
C SER A 125 -12.05 -2.23 -1.47
N LYS A 126 -12.20 -2.09 -0.16
CA LYS A 126 -12.33 -0.77 0.48
C LYS A 126 -11.05 0.06 0.34
N LEU A 127 -9.89 -0.58 0.44
CA LEU A 127 -8.60 0.08 0.21
C LEU A 127 -8.50 0.60 -1.22
N MET A 128 -8.87 -0.22 -2.20
CA MET A 128 -8.91 0.17 -3.61
C MET A 128 -9.80 1.40 -3.84
N ASP A 129 -11.00 1.42 -3.27
CA ASP A 129 -11.93 2.55 -3.40
C ASP A 129 -11.33 3.85 -2.83
N ARG A 130 -10.60 3.77 -1.72
CA ARG A 130 -9.89 4.93 -1.13
C ARG A 130 -8.76 5.42 -2.03
N ILE A 131 -7.96 4.52 -2.59
CA ILE A 131 -6.87 4.84 -3.51
C ILE A 131 -7.41 5.55 -4.75
N LEU A 132 -8.46 5.02 -5.35
CA LEU A 132 -9.10 5.60 -6.54
C LEU A 132 -9.81 6.92 -6.24
N GLY A 133 -10.41 7.07 -5.07
CA GLY A 133 -11.08 8.30 -4.65
C GLY A 133 -10.14 9.48 -4.46
N VAL A 134 -8.92 9.25 -4.01
CA VAL A 134 -7.88 10.28 -3.88
C VAL A 134 -7.51 10.84 -5.26
N HIS A 135 -7.35 10.00 -6.27
CA HIS A 135 -7.06 10.46 -7.63
C HIS A 135 -8.19 11.28 -8.27
N GLN A 136 -9.46 10.96 -7.99
CA GLN A 136 -10.60 11.73 -8.52
C GLN A 136 -10.64 13.15 -7.98
N ASN A 137 -10.27 13.37 -6.73
CA ASN A 137 -10.25 14.70 -6.11
C ASN A 137 -9.14 15.61 -6.63
N GLU A 138 -8.00 15.07 -7.04
CA GLU A 138 -6.91 15.85 -7.62
C GLU A 138 -7.22 16.29 -9.04
N ASN A 139 -7.80 15.43 -9.86
CA ASN A 139 -8.22 15.79 -11.22
C ASN A 139 -9.30 16.88 -11.24
N GLN A 140 -10.19 16.95 -10.24
CA GLN A 140 -11.17 18.02 -10.13
C GLN A 140 -10.55 19.36 -9.71
N LYS A 141 -9.43 19.37 -8.98
CA LYS A 141 -8.73 20.61 -8.62
C LYS A 141 -7.89 21.19 -9.74
N GLN A 142 -7.48 20.39 -10.72
CA GLN A 142 -6.73 20.86 -11.90
C GLN A 142 -7.62 21.38 -13.02
N THR A 143 -8.91 21.04 -13.02
CA THR A 143 -9.89 21.52 -14.01
C THR A 143 -10.72 22.72 -13.53
N ALA A 144 -10.56 23.09 -12.32
CA ALA A 144 -11.15 24.30 -11.75
C ALA A 144 -10.13 25.43 -11.62
#